data_89aede4aaec0192e3e8514ea932858cd
#
_entry.id   89aede4aaec0192e3e8514ea932858cd
#
_cell.length_a   1.000
_cell.length_b   1.000
_cell.length_c   1.000
_cell.angle_alpha   90.00
_cell.angle_beta   90.00
_cell.angle_gamma   90.00
#
_symmetry.space_group_name_H-M   'P 1'
#
loop_
_entity.id
_entity.type
_entity.pdbx_description
1 polymer ?
#
loop_
_entity_poly.entity_id
_entity_poly.type
_entity_poly.pdbx_seq_one_letter_code
_entity_poly.pdbx_strand_id
1 'polypeptide(L)'
;MATAYKVLAQQATTASLVSMYTVPASTETIISSIVVANTSASDRTYRITVQPNNATLAQKHYIAYDVTSKANTTTAYTLGITLDATDQVYILGSTTDLSISLFGSEIS
;
A
#
# COMPACT_ATOMS: atom_id res chain seq x y z
N MET A 1 17.27 8.75 17.75
CA MET A 1 16.66 8.07 16.61
C MET A 1 16.22 6.70 17.02
N ALA A 2 14.99 6.34 16.78
CA ALA A 2 14.43 5.02 17.10
C ALA A 2 13.96 4.34 15.83
N THR A 3 14.19 3.03 15.75
CA THR A 3 13.73 2.21 14.62
C THR A 3 12.74 1.19 15.15
N ALA A 4 11.58 1.12 14.54
CA ALA A 4 10.55 0.15 14.87
C ALA A 4 10.22 -0.69 13.64
N TYR A 5 10.36 -2.00 13.76
CA TYR A 5 9.97 -2.95 12.70
C TYR A 5 8.57 -3.43 13.01
N LYS A 6 7.64 -3.25 12.05
CA LYS A 6 6.24 -3.53 12.38
C LYS A 6 5.38 -3.71 11.15
N VAL A 7 4.14 -4.16 11.38
CA VAL A 7 3.08 -4.03 10.40
C VAL A 7 2.73 -2.55 10.32
N LEU A 8 2.96 -1.94 9.16
CA LEU A 8 2.70 -0.51 8.98
C LEU A 8 1.21 -0.23 8.85
N ALA A 9 0.51 -1.04 8.07
CA ALA A 9 -0.93 -0.91 7.87
C ALA A 9 -1.50 -2.20 7.27
N GLN A 10 -2.78 -2.44 7.52
CA GLN A 10 -3.54 -3.52 6.89
C GLN A 10 -4.94 -3.00 6.62
N GLN A 11 -5.45 -3.19 5.41
CA GLN A 11 -6.73 -2.64 5.04
C GLN A 11 -7.35 -3.40 3.86
N ALA A 12 -8.66 -3.58 3.90
CA ALA A 12 -9.42 -4.07 2.77
C ALA A 12 -9.57 -2.95 1.74
N THR A 13 -9.59 -3.31 0.45
CA THR A 13 -9.79 -2.33 -0.62
C THR A 13 -11.24 -1.88 -0.69
N THR A 14 -11.44 -0.74 -1.34
CA THR A 14 -12.76 -0.25 -1.75
C THR A 14 -12.69 0.14 -3.21
N ALA A 15 -13.83 0.36 -3.85
CA ALA A 15 -13.88 0.78 -5.24
C ALA A 15 -13.45 2.25 -5.43
N SER A 16 -13.08 2.93 -4.35
CA SER A 16 -12.57 4.30 -4.38
C SER A 16 -11.14 4.31 -3.85
N LEU A 17 -10.34 5.24 -4.33
CA LEU A 17 -8.98 5.41 -3.85
C LEU A 17 -9.01 5.95 -2.42
N VAL A 18 -8.40 5.22 -1.49
CA VAL A 18 -8.39 5.59 -0.06
C VAL A 18 -6.97 5.59 0.47
N SER A 19 -6.71 6.49 1.43
CA SER A 19 -5.41 6.53 2.10
C SER A 19 -5.28 5.31 3.01
N MET A 20 -4.25 4.52 2.79
CA MET A 20 -3.96 3.36 3.62
C MET A 20 -2.94 3.67 4.69
N TYR A 21 -1.96 4.50 4.38
CA TYR A 21 -0.86 4.80 5.30
C TYR A 21 -0.34 6.20 5.05
N THR A 22 -0.10 6.92 6.15
CA THR A 22 0.57 8.22 6.13
C THR A 22 1.77 8.14 7.04
N VAL A 23 2.95 8.52 6.53
CA VAL A 23 4.15 8.54 7.35
C VAL A 23 4.00 9.60 8.44
N PRO A 24 4.21 9.26 9.72
CA PRO A 24 4.09 10.23 10.80
C PRO A 24 5.08 11.38 10.66
N ALA A 25 4.78 12.49 11.31
CA ALA A 25 5.69 13.64 11.34
C ALA A 25 7.04 13.26 11.94
N SER A 26 8.10 13.84 11.44
CA SER A 26 9.48 13.61 11.91
C SER A 26 9.90 12.14 11.84
N THR A 27 9.33 11.39 10.89
CA THR A 27 9.56 9.95 10.72
C THR A 27 9.88 9.66 9.27
N GLU A 28 10.74 8.68 9.06
CA GLU A 28 10.98 8.08 7.74
C GLU A 28 10.50 6.64 7.78
N THR A 29 9.97 6.15 6.67
CA THR A 29 9.43 4.80 6.61
C THR A 29 10.07 4.04 5.47
N ILE A 30 10.39 2.77 5.72
CA ILE A 30 10.80 1.83 4.68
C ILE A 30 9.74 0.73 4.62
N ILE A 31 9.07 0.61 3.48
CA ILE A 31 8.15 -0.50 3.23
C ILE A 31 8.96 -1.61 2.59
N SER A 32 9.19 -2.68 3.31
CA SER A 32 9.98 -3.80 2.80
C SER A 32 9.16 -4.75 1.96
N SER A 33 7.87 -4.90 2.25
CA SER A 33 6.99 -5.73 1.44
C SER A 33 5.55 -5.24 1.47
N ILE A 34 4.84 -5.49 0.36
CA ILE A 34 3.42 -5.26 0.21
C ILE A 34 2.80 -6.61 -0.15
N VAL A 35 1.77 -7.02 0.58
CA VAL A 35 1.08 -8.27 0.33
C VAL A 35 -0.36 -7.97 -0.05
N VAL A 36 -0.81 -8.53 -1.18
CA VAL A 36 -2.18 -8.39 -1.67
C VAL A 36 -2.81 -9.77 -1.65
N ALA A 37 -3.84 -9.94 -0.84
CA ALA A 37 -4.56 -11.21 -0.71
C ALA A 37 -5.96 -11.06 -1.30
N ASN A 38 -6.30 -11.92 -2.26
CA ASN A 38 -7.65 -11.99 -2.80
C ASN A 38 -8.42 -13.09 -2.06
N THR A 39 -9.37 -12.69 -1.24
CA THR A 39 -10.15 -13.63 -0.42
C THR A 39 -11.43 -14.10 -1.12
N SER A 40 -11.63 -13.71 -2.38
CA SER A 40 -12.84 -14.10 -3.11
C SER A 40 -12.57 -15.26 -4.07
N ALA A 41 -13.64 -15.86 -4.58
CA ALA A 41 -13.58 -16.92 -5.58
C ALA A 41 -13.54 -16.37 -7.01
N SER A 42 -13.32 -15.07 -7.17
CA SER A 42 -13.27 -14.40 -8.47
C SER A 42 -12.01 -13.56 -8.58
N ASP A 43 -11.53 -13.36 -9.82
CA ASP A 43 -10.41 -12.47 -10.07
C ASP A 43 -10.81 -11.03 -9.75
N ARG A 44 -9.88 -10.26 -9.20
CA ARG A 44 -10.07 -8.84 -8.87
C ARG A 44 -8.88 -8.05 -9.38
N THR A 45 -9.04 -6.75 -9.48
CA THR A 45 -7.94 -5.85 -9.85
C THR A 45 -7.69 -4.84 -8.74
N TYR A 46 -6.48 -4.28 -8.71
CA TYR A 46 -6.13 -3.31 -7.70
C TYR A 46 -5.17 -2.27 -8.22
N ARG A 47 -5.12 -1.15 -7.51
CA ARG A 47 -4.17 -0.06 -7.74
C ARG A 47 -3.52 0.31 -6.42
N ILE A 48 -2.24 0.67 -6.48
CA ILE A 48 -1.48 1.17 -5.33
C ILE A 48 -0.73 2.41 -5.78
N THR A 49 -0.82 3.49 -5.02
CA THR A 49 -0.10 4.72 -5.31
C THR A 49 0.79 5.11 -4.14
N VAL A 50 1.89 5.78 -4.45
CA VAL A 50 2.73 6.46 -3.47
C VAL A 50 2.70 7.95 -3.82
N GLN A 51 2.17 8.77 -2.92
CA GLN A 51 1.98 10.21 -3.16
C GLN A 51 2.84 11.00 -2.18
N PRO A 52 4.01 11.51 -2.62
CA PRO A 52 4.91 12.24 -1.74
C PRO A 52 4.25 13.51 -1.21
N ASN A 53 4.38 13.73 0.10
CA ASN A 53 3.85 14.92 0.77
C ASN A 53 2.38 15.18 0.44
N ASN A 54 1.58 14.10 0.36
CA ASN A 54 0.16 14.17 0.01
C ASN A 54 -0.09 14.92 -1.31
N ALA A 55 0.78 14.71 -2.29
CA ALA A 55 0.66 15.33 -3.60
C ALA A 55 -0.66 14.95 -4.27
N THR A 56 -1.17 15.83 -5.13
CA THR A 56 -2.33 15.52 -5.96
C THR A 56 -1.99 14.36 -6.87
N LEU A 57 -2.90 13.38 -6.96
CA LEU A 57 -2.67 12.16 -7.73
C LEU A 57 -2.34 12.48 -9.18
N ALA A 58 -1.27 11.85 -9.66
CA ALA A 58 -0.84 11.92 -11.05
C ALA A 58 -0.41 10.52 -11.49
N GLN A 59 -0.28 10.31 -12.79
CA GLN A 59 0.08 9.01 -13.35
C GLN A 59 1.38 8.46 -12.76
N LYS A 60 2.33 9.33 -12.46
CA LYS A 60 3.64 8.92 -11.92
C LYS A 60 3.58 8.33 -10.52
N HIS A 61 2.48 8.49 -9.81
CA HIS A 61 2.35 7.99 -8.43
C HIS A 61 1.96 6.51 -8.37
N TYR A 62 1.47 5.92 -9.46
CA TYR A 62 1.06 4.53 -9.46
C TYR A 62 2.27 3.61 -9.45
N ILE A 63 2.30 2.68 -8.50
CA ILE A 63 3.25 1.57 -8.49
C ILE A 63 2.58 0.25 -8.88
N ALA A 64 1.25 0.22 -8.85
CA ALA A 64 0.43 -0.86 -9.39
C ALA A 64 -0.84 -0.26 -9.97
N TYR A 65 -1.19 -0.65 -11.21
CA TYR A 65 -2.33 -0.08 -11.90
C TYR A 65 -3.12 -1.20 -12.56
N ASP A 66 -4.34 -1.44 -12.06
CA ASP A 66 -5.25 -2.46 -12.57
C ASP A 66 -4.59 -3.83 -12.71
N VAL A 67 -3.78 -4.18 -11.70
CA VAL A 67 -3.13 -5.48 -11.65
C VAL A 67 -4.15 -6.53 -11.27
N THR A 68 -4.17 -7.66 -11.99
CA THR A 68 -5.10 -8.74 -11.70
C THR A 68 -4.58 -9.57 -10.53
N SER A 69 -5.45 -9.72 -9.52
CA SER A 69 -5.26 -10.66 -8.43
C SER A 69 -6.20 -11.85 -8.67
N LYS A 70 -5.63 -13.03 -8.92
CA LYS A 70 -6.40 -14.22 -9.19
C LYS A 70 -7.18 -14.65 -7.95
N ALA A 71 -8.32 -15.33 -8.20
CA ALA A 71 -9.16 -15.84 -7.12
C ALA A 71 -8.35 -16.66 -6.12
N ASN A 72 -8.57 -16.44 -4.84
CA ASN A 72 -7.97 -17.21 -3.74
C ASN A 72 -6.44 -17.23 -3.76
N THR A 73 -5.78 -16.16 -4.26
CA THR A 73 -4.31 -16.10 -4.31
C THR A 73 -3.78 -14.93 -3.53
N THR A 74 -2.49 -14.98 -3.25
CA THR A 74 -1.74 -13.91 -2.59
C THR A 74 -0.59 -13.50 -3.49
N THR A 75 -0.41 -12.19 -3.67
CA THR A 75 0.71 -11.61 -4.39
C THR A 75 1.55 -10.81 -3.41
N ALA A 76 2.87 -11.00 -3.43
CA ALA A 76 3.77 -10.26 -2.55
C ALA A 76 4.78 -9.49 -3.39
N TYR A 77 5.02 -8.23 -2.99
CA TYR A 77 6.04 -7.38 -3.58
C TYR A 77 7.12 -7.11 -2.54
N THR A 78 8.36 -7.34 -2.89
CA THR A 78 9.52 -7.01 -2.05
C THR A 78 10.27 -5.90 -2.75
N LEU A 79 9.99 -4.65 -2.39
CA LEU A 79 10.39 -3.50 -3.18
C LEU A 79 11.37 -2.55 -2.50
N GLY A 80 11.38 -2.46 -1.18
CA GLY A 80 12.22 -1.48 -0.51
C GLY A 80 11.81 -0.05 -0.83
N ILE A 81 10.55 0.29 -0.58
CA ILE A 81 10.01 1.62 -0.83
C ILE A 81 10.37 2.53 0.34
N THR A 82 11.04 3.64 0.06
CA THR A 82 11.43 4.60 1.09
C THR A 82 10.53 5.82 1.05
N LEU A 83 10.03 6.23 2.21
CA LEU A 83 9.10 7.34 2.35
C LEU A 83 9.61 8.31 3.41
N ASP A 84 9.36 9.60 3.19
CA ASP A 84 9.65 10.66 4.15
C ASP A 84 8.37 11.05 4.89
N ALA A 85 8.52 11.90 5.90
CA ALA A 85 7.39 12.40 6.68
C ALA A 85 6.29 12.95 5.76
N THR A 86 5.04 12.65 6.08
CA THR A 86 3.84 13.07 5.36
C THR A 86 3.62 12.45 3.98
N ASP A 87 4.52 11.59 3.50
CA ASP A 87 4.25 10.81 2.29
C ASP A 87 3.13 9.82 2.55
N GLN A 88 2.34 9.49 1.53
CA GLN A 88 1.17 8.66 1.70
C GLN A 88 1.12 7.52 0.69
N VAL A 89 0.49 6.41 1.12
CA VAL A 89 0.16 5.28 0.25
C VAL A 89 -1.36 5.18 0.16
N TYR A 90 -1.87 5.18 -1.06
CA TYR A 90 -3.29 4.98 -1.33
C TYR A 90 -3.51 3.68 -2.05
N ILE A 91 -4.67 3.08 -1.83
CA ILE A 91 -5.06 1.82 -2.47
C ILE A 91 -6.47 1.91 -3.03
N LEU A 92 -6.75 1.10 -4.05
CA LEU A 92 -8.05 0.94 -4.66
C LEU A 92 -8.18 -0.49 -5.15
N GLY A 93 -9.35 -1.08 -5.02
CA GLY A 93 -9.65 -2.39 -5.56
C GLY A 93 -10.92 -2.34 -6.39
N SER A 94 -11.12 -3.32 -7.26
CA SER A 94 -12.37 -3.42 -8.02
C SER A 94 -13.56 -3.74 -7.13
N THR A 95 -13.30 -4.35 -5.97
CA THR A 95 -14.31 -4.65 -4.94
C THR A 95 -13.68 -4.53 -3.56
N THR A 96 -14.41 -4.95 -2.52
CA THR A 96 -13.91 -4.97 -1.13
C THR A 96 -13.24 -6.28 -0.76
N ASP A 97 -12.97 -7.16 -1.73
CA ASP A 97 -12.49 -8.52 -1.47
C ASP A 97 -10.97 -8.64 -1.34
N LEU A 98 -10.22 -7.59 -1.62
CA LEU A 98 -8.77 -7.63 -1.51
C LEU A 98 -8.34 -7.06 -0.18
N SER A 99 -7.37 -7.72 0.46
CA SER A 99 -6.72 -7.22 1.67
C SER A 99 -5.28 -6.87 1.32
N ILE A 100 -4.85 -5.66 1.67
CA ILE A 100 -3.49 -5.19 1.41
C ILE A 100 -2.81 -4.94 2.74
N SER A 101 -1.59 -5.47 2.87
CA SER A 101 -0.77 -5.30 4.07
C SER A 101 0.57 -4.69 3.70
N LEU A 102 1.01 -3.73 4.50
CA LEU A 102 2.33 -3.11 4.39
C LEU A 102 3.18 -3.51 5.59
N PHE A 103 4.38 -4.01 5.32
CA PHE A 103 5.33 -4.41 6.35
C PHE A 103 6.63 -3.64 6.17
N GLY A 104 7.24 -3.24 7.27
CA GLY A 104 8.49 -2.52 7.19
C GLY A 104 8.91 -1.91 8.50
N SER A 105 9.54 -0.74 8.44
CA SER A 105 10.06 -0.07 9.61
C SER A 105 9.82 1.43 9.55
N GLU A 106 9.66 2.02 10.73
CA GLU A 106 9.62 3.48 10.91
C GLU A 106 10.86 3.89 11.70
N ILE A 107 11.50 4.97 11.25
CA ILE A 107 12.70 5.52 11.84
C ILE A 107 12.38 6.96 12.24
N SER A 108 12.44 7.22 13.53
CA SER A 108 12.10 8.54 14.07
C SER A 108 13.25 9.18 14.84
#